data_80d3b4a0200cc71f7a2cd7990e11157b
#
_entry.id   80d3b4a0200cc71f7a2cd7990e11157b
#
_cell.length_a   1.000
_cell.length_b   1.000
_cell.length_c   1.000
_cell.angle_alpha   90.00
_cell.angle_beta   90.00
_cell.angle_gamma   90.00
#
_symmetry.space_group_name_H-M   'P 1'
#
loop_
_entity.id
_entity.type
_entity.pdbx_description
1 polymer ?
#
loop_
_entity_poly.entity_id
_entity_poly.type
_entity_poly.pdbx_seq_one_letter_code
_entity_poly.pdbx_strand_id
1 'polypeptide(L)'
;MIPKKIHYCWFGGNPLPPLAVKCIESWKKYLPDYEIKEWNESNFDLNYNDYVREAYEAKKWAFITDVVRLYAMVTEGGIYMDTDVEVLKPLDELLQYCLLYTSDAADD
;
A
#
# COMPACT_ATOMS: atom_id res chain seq x y z
N MET A 1 -17.38 -3.77 6.09
CA MET A 1 -16.32 -4.81 6.02
C MET A 1 -15.16 -4.30 5.18
N ILE A 2 -13.94 -4.49 5.66
CA ILE A 2 -12.75 -4.09 4.93
C ILE A 2 -12.47 -5.13 3.84
N PRO A 3 -12.35 -4.73 2.56
CA PRO A 3 -11.98 -5.67 1.51
C PRO A 3 -10.66 -6.37 1.81
N LYS A 4 -10.56 -7.64 1.44
CA LYS A 4 -9.35 -8.44 1.66
C LYS A 4 -8.34 -8.17 0.56
N LYS A 5 -7.83 -6.95 0.53
CA LYS A 5 -6.82 -6.50 -0.41
C LYS A 5 -5.70 -5.78 0.31
N ILE A 6 -4.47 -6.04 -0.12
CA ILE A 6 -3.28 -5.33 0.35
C ILE A 6 -2.70 -4.62 -0.85
N HIS A 7 -2.51 -3.31 -0.71
CA HIS A 7 -1.93 -2.47 -1.75
C HIS A 7 -0.52 -2.05 -1.36
N TYR A 8 0.38 -2.04 -2.33
CA TYR A 8 1.68 -1.41 -2.16
C TYR A 8 2.10 -0.76 -3.47
N CYS A 9 3.07 0.14 -3.41
CA CYS A 9 3.57 0.87 -4.57
C CYS A 9 5.02 0.51 -4.82
N TRP A 10 5.37 0.36 -6.10
CA TRP A 10 6.76 0.19 -6.51
C TRP A 10 6.94 0.82 -7.88
N PHE A 11 7.46 2.05 -7.90
CA PHE A 11 7.69 2.81 -9.13
C PHE A 11 9.17 2.88 -9.45
N GLY A 12 9.50 3.18 -10.70
CA GLY A 12 10.87 3.36 -11.16
C GLY A 12 11.45 2.18 -11.91
N GLY A 13 10.74 1.05 -11.99
CA GLY A 13 11.14 -0.09 -12.79
C GLY A 13 12.29 -0.93 -12.23
N ASN A 14 12.80 -0.61 -11.06
CA ASN A 14 13.87 -1.40 -10.43
C ASN A 14 13.30 -2.65 -9.80
N PRO A 15 14.11 -3.74 -9.70
CA PRO A 15 13.65 -4.94 -8.99
C PRO A 15 13.46 -4.65 -7.50
N LEU A 16 12.53 -5.39 -6.88
CA LEU A 16 12.29 -5.27 -5.45
C LEU A 16 13.55 -5.70 -4.68
N PRO A 17 14.01 -4.90 -3.69
CA PRO A 17 15.15 -5.30 -2.87
C PRO A 17 14.79 -6.49 -1.98
N PRO A 18 15.78 -7.25 -1.47
CA PRO A 18 15.53 -8.43 -0.63
C PRO A 18 14.63 -8.15 0.57
N LEU A 19 14.76 -6.99 1.21
CA LEU A 19 13.93 -6.63 2.34
C LEU A 19 12.46 -6.52 1.93
N ALA A 20 12.17 -5.90 0.79
CA ALA A 20 10.80 -5.77 0.29
C ALA A 20 10.21 -7.13 -0.03
N VAL A 21 10.98 -8.01 -0.66
CA VAL A 21 10.54 -9.39 -0.96
C VAL A 21 10.21 -10.13 0.33
N LYS A 22 11.06 -10.02 1.35
CA LYS A 22 10.83 -10.64 2.65
C LYS A 22 9.53 -10.15 3.28
N CYS A 23 9.28 -8.86 3.25
CA CYS A 23 8.06 -8.28 3.82
C CYS A 23 6.82 -8.77 3.08
N ILE A 24 6.84 -8.75 1.75
CA ILE A 24 5.71 -9.23 0.94
C ILE A 24 5.44 -10.72 1.18
N GLU A 25 6.49 -11.52 1.30
CA GLU A 25 6.33 -12.94 1.63
C GLU A 25 5.68 -13.14 2.99
N SER A 26 5.96 -12.27 3.97
CA SER A 26 5.29 -12.33 5.27
C SER A 26 3.80 -12.03 5.14
N TRP A 27 3.41 -11.13 4.25
CA TRP A 27 1.99 -10.86 4.00
C TRP A 27 1.29 -12.10 3.45
N LYS A 28 1.92 -12.78 2.50
CA LYS A 28 1.36 -14.01 1.93
C LYS A 28 1.24 -15.13 2.97
N LYS A 29 2.19 -15.20 3.88
CA LYS A 29 2.23 -16.23 4.92
C LYS A 29 1.10 -16.04 5.94
N TYR A 30 0.93 -14.82 6.44
CA TYR A 30 -0.02 -14.56 7.52
C TYR A 30 -1.39 -14.10 7.02
N LEU A 31 -1.49 -13.70 5.75
CA LEU A 31 -2.71 -13.17 5.15
C LEU A 31 -2.99 -13.88 3.82
N PRO A 32 -3.11 -15.24 3.83
CA PRO A 32 -3.21 -15.99 2.58
C PRO A 32 -4.52 -15.69 1.82
N ASP A 33 -5.55 -15.18 2.50
CA ASP A 33 -6.83 -14.86 1.88
C ASP A 33 -6.86 -13.48 1.24
N TYR A 34 -5.79 -12.69 1.39
CA TYR A 34 -5.74 -11.33 0.87
C TYR A 34 -5.13 -11.31 -0.53
N GLU A 35 -5.75 -10.54 -1.42
CA GLU A 35 -5.17 -10.23 -2.72
C GLU A 35 -4.12 -9.15 -2.54
N ILE A 36 -2.91 -9.37 -3.06
CA ILE A 36 -1.82 -8.40 -2.98
C ILE A 36 -1.72 -7.72 -4.34
N LYS A 37 -1.86 -6.39 -4.36
CA LYS A 37 -1.83 -5.60 -5.58
C LYS A 37 -0.65 -4.64 -5.55
N GLU A 38 0.22 -4.76 -6.55
CA GLU A 38 1.30 -3.80 -6.77
C GLU A 38 0.81 -2.68 -7.67
N TRP A 39 1.02 -1.45 -7.24
CA TRP A 39 0.80 -0.27 -8.07
C TRP A 39 2.11 0.20 -8.66
N ASN A 40 2.15 0.35 -9.96
CA ASN A 40 3.35 0.77 -10.69
C ASN A 40 2.95 1.47 -11.99
N GLU A 41 3.94 1.73 -12.85
CA GLU A 41 3.72 2.44 -14.10
C GLU A 41 2.75 1.74 -15.05
N SER A 42 2.56 0.44 -14.89
CA SER A 42 1.68 -0.33 -15.79
C SER A 42 0.21 -0.21 -15.45
N ASN A 43 -0.14 0.18 -14.22
CA ASN A 43 -1.54 0.20 -13.79
C ASN A 43 -1.98 1.49 -13.11
N PHE A 44 -1.13 2.50 -13.04
CA PHE A 44 -1.51 3.82 -12.57
C PHE A 44 -1.12 4.86 -13.61
N ASP A 45 -2.06 5.76 -13.92
CA ASP A 45 -1.87 6.80 -14.93
C ASP A 45 -0.94 7.89 -14.40
N LEU A 46 0.27 7.98 -14.96
CA LEU A 46 1.26 8.98 -14.57
C LEU A 46 0.85 10.39 -14.98
N ASN A 47 -0.15 10.53 -15.85
CA ASN A 47 -0.73 11.82 -16.21
C ASN A 47 -1.99 12.12 -15.42
N TYR A 48 -2.22 11.42 -14.30
CA TYR A 48 -3.38 11.61 -13.44
C TYR A 48 -3.57 13.08 -13.07
N ASN A 49 -2.47 13.78 -12.72
CA ASN A 49 -2.44 15.22 -12.55
C ASN A 49 -1.00 15.70 -12.72
N ASP A 50 -0.83 17.03 -12.71
CA ASP A 50 0.48 17.64 -12.90
C ASP A 50 1.46 17.27 -11.77
N TYR A 51 0.95 17.17 -10.55
CA TYR A 51 1.77 16.80 -9.39
C TYR A 51 2.41 15.42 -9.58
N VAL A 52 1.61 14.43 -9.99
CA VAL A 52 2.10 13.06 -10.23
C VAL A 52 3.12 13.05 -11.36
N ARG A 53 2.83 13.73 -12.48
CA ARG A 53 3.72 13.76 -13.62
C ARG A 53 5.07 14.39 -13.26
N GLU A 54 5.04 15.53 -12.59
CA GLU A 54 6.26 16.21 -12.18
C GLU A 54 7.07 15.39 -11.17
N ALA A 55 6.39 14.75 -10.22
CA ALA A 55 7.04 13.89 -9.24
C ALA A 55 7.71 12.70 -9.92
N TYR A 56 7.06 12.11 -10.92
CA TYR A 56 7.65 10.99 -11.67
C TYR A 56 8.88 11.42 -12.44
N GLU A 57 8.81 12.55 -13.14
CA GLU A 57 9.93 13.08 -13.90
C GLU A 57 11.13 13.39 -12.99
N ALA A 58 10.86 13.86 -11.79
CA ALA A 58 11.89 14.16 -10.80
C ALA A 58 12.32 12.92 -9.99
N LYS A 59 11.76 11.76 -10.27
CA LYS A 59 12.03 10.49 -9.56
C LYS A 59 11.72 10.59 -8.07
N LYS A 60 10.69 11.34 -7.72
CA LYS A 60 10.22 11.52 -6.34
C LYS A 60 9.15 10.48 -6.03
N TRP A 61 9.56 9.23 -5.86
CA TRP A 61 8.65 8.10 -5.73
C TRP A 61 7.73 8.21 -4.51
N ALA A 62 8.23 8.77 -3.41
CA ALA A 62 7.43 8.93 -2.19
C ALA A 62 6.19 9.82 -2.42
N PHE A 63 6.32 10.87 -3.22
CA PHE A 63 5.20 11.76 -3.54
C PHE A 63 4.15 11.05 -4.40
N ILE A 64 4.59 10.22 -5.35
CA ILE A 64 3.66 9.42 -6.16
C ILE A 64 2.93 8.43 -5.27
N THR A 65 3.64 7.76 -4.38
CA THR A 65 3.09 6.79 -3.46
C THR A 65 1.98 7.40 -2.59
N ASP A 66 2.16 8.63 -2.12
CA ASP A 66 1.13 9.30 -1.32
C ASP A 66 -0.18 9.46 -2.09
N VAL A 67 -0.09 9.82 -3.38
CA VAL A 67 -1.28 9.97 -4.23
C VAL A 67 -1.92 8.62 -4.52
N VAL A 68 -1.11 7.63 -4.89
CA VAL A 68 -1.60 6.29 -5.26
C VAL A 68 -2.24 5.60 -4.05
N ARG A 69 -1.64 5.74 -2.87
CA ARG A 69 -2.20 5.19 -1.64
C ARG A 69 -3.61 5.71 -1.41
N LEU A 70 -3.80 7.01 -1.51
CA LEU A 70 -5.12 7.62 -1.32
C LEU A 70 -6.09 7.14 -2.39
N TYR A 71 -5.67 7.11 -3.64
CA TYR A 71 -6.48 6.64 -4.76
C TYR A 71 -6.94 5.20 -4.55
N ALA A 72 -6.02 4.31 -4.18
CA ALA A 72 -6.32 2.90 -3.96
C ALA A 72 -7.32 2.71 -2.82
N MET A 73 -7.14 3.44 -1.71
CA MET A 73 -8.01 3.32 -0.56
C MET A 73 -9.40 3.85 -0.84
N VAL A 74 -9.52 4.95 -1.61
CA VAL A 74 -10.82 5.53 -1.96
C VAL A 74 -11.56 4.67 -2.98
N THR A 75 -10.85 4.13 -3.99
CA THR A 75 -11.51 3.41 -5.09
C THR A 75 -11.72 1.93 -4.81
N GLU A 76 -10.82 1.29 -4.10
CA GLU A 76 -10.87 -0.16 -3.90
C GLU A 76 -10.99 -0.57 -2.43
N GLY A 77 -10.58 0.28 -1.51
CA GLY A 77 -10.55 -0.06 -0.10
C GLY A 77 -9.45 -1.07 0.20
N GLY A 78 -9.51 -1.66 1.38
CA GLY A 78 -8.52 -2.63 1.82
C GLY A 78 -7.46 -2.00 2.71
N ILE A 79 -6.24 -2.48 2.62
CA ILE A 79 -5.13 -2.08 3.47
C ILE A 79 -3.96 -1.67 2.59
N TYR A 80 -3.33 -0.55 2.93
CA TYR A 80 -2.09 -0.14 2.29
C TYR A 80 -0.91 -0.50 3.19
N MET A 81 0.11 -1.13 2.62
CA MET A 81 1.35 -1.46 3.35
C MET A 81 2.55 -0.97 2.57
N ASP A 82 3.50 -0.38 3.28
CA ASP A 82 4.80 -0.06 2.71
C ASP A 82 5.64 -1.34 2.56
N THR A 83 6.56 -1.34 1.61
CA THR A 83 7.37 -2.52 1.32
C THR A 83 8.38 -2.86 2.43
N ASP A 84 8.50 -2.03 3.46
CA ASP A 84 9.33 -2.29 4.63
C ASP A 84 8.53 -2.76 5.84
N VAL A 85 7.25 -3.06 5.67
CA VAL A 85 6.39 -3.56 6.74
C VAL A 85 6.36 -5.09 6.70
N GLU A 86 6.80 -5.73 7.79
CA GLU A 86 6.74 -7.18 7.94
C GLU A 86 5.56 -7.56 8.84
N VAL A 87 4.76 -8.54 8.40
CA VAL A 87 3.65 -9.05 9.20
C VAL A 87 4.15 -10.23 10.02
N LEU A 88 3.91 -10.20 11.33
CA LEU A 88 4.38 -11.23 12.25
C LEU A 88 3.26 -12.05 12.87
N LYS A 89 2.01 -11.65 12.67
CA LYS A 89 0.82 -12.31 13.22
C LYS A 89 -0.34 -12.18 12.25
N PRO A 90 -1.36 -13.07 12.33
CA PRO A 90 -2.56 -12.90 11.53
C PRO A 90 -3.20 -11.53 11.75
N LEU A 91 -3.70 -10.94 10.66
CA LEU A 91 -4.15 -9.55 10.66
C LEU A 91 -5.44 -9.32 11.44
N ASP A 92 -6.25 -10.36 11.63
CA ASP A 92 -7.54 -10.22 12.34
C ASP A 92 -7.35 -9.59 13.71
N GLU A 93 -6.29 -9.96 14.43
CA GLU A 93 -5.97 -9.35 15.71
C GLU A 93 -5.54 -7.90 15.56
N LEU A 94 -4.74 -7.62 14.53
CA LEU A 94 -4.23 -6.26 14.28
C LEU A 94 -5.32 -5.31 13.81
N LEU A 95 -6.28 -5.79 13.01
CA LEU A 95 -7.38 -4.98 12.52
C LEU A 95 -8.26 -4.44 13.65
N GLN A 96 -8.47 -5.22 14.69
CA GLN A 96 -9.24 -4.74 15.85
C GLN A 96 -8.55 -3.53 16.49
N TYR A 97 -7.26 -3.59 16.68
CA TYR A 97 -6.50 -2.46 17.22
C TYR A 97 -6.52 -1.26 16.30
N CYS A 98 -6.33 -1.46 15.00
CA CYS A 98 -6.32 -0.37 14.04
C CYS A 98 -7.66 0.34 13.96
N LEU A 99 -8.77 -0.42 13.99
CA LEU A 99 -10.11 0.16 13.96
C LEU A 99 -10.40 0.98 15.21
N LEU A 100 -10.02 0.46 16.39
CA LEU A 100 -10.19 1.19 17.64
C LEU A 100 -9.37 2.47 17.66
N TYR A 101 -8.13 2.39 17.21
CA TYR A 101 -7.25 3.56 17.14
C TYR A 101 -7.79 4.62 16.18
N THR A 102 -8.28 4.19 15.02
CA THR A 102 -8.85 5.10 14.03
C THR A 102 -10.11 5.79 14.57
N SER A 103 -10.95 5.05 15.29
CA SER A 103 -12.14 5.63 15.92
C SER A 103 -11.77 6.69 16.95
N ASP A 104 -10.77 6.44 17.78
CA ASP A 104 -10.29 7.41 18.77
C ASP A 104 -9.74 8.65 18.09
N ALA A 105 -8.98 8.49 17.02
CA ALA A 105 -8.45 9.60 16.25
C ALA A 105 -9.55 10.42 15.56
N ALA A 106 -10.62 9.77 15.13
CA ALA A 106 -11.75 10.44 14.50
C ALA A 106 -12.58 11.27 15.49
N ASP A 107 -12.58 10.90 16.76
CA ASP A 107 -13.31 11.61 17.79
C ASP A 107 -12.59 12.88 18.26
N ASP A 108 -11.33 13.01 17.95
CA ASP A 108 -10.56 14.20 18.23
C ASP A 108 -10.82 15.28 17.17
#